data_e77a67fce4539f4c5fd9a6167c8ed202
#
_entry.id   e77a67fce4539f4c5fd9a6167c8ed202
#
_cell.length_a   1.000
_cell.length_b   1.000
_cell.length_c   1.000
_cell.angle_alpha   90.00
_cell.angle_beta   90.00
_cell.angle_gamma   90.00
#
_symmetry.space_group_name_H-M   'P 1'
#
loop_
_entity.id
_entity.type
_entity.pdbx_description
1 polymer ?
#
loop_
_entity_poly.entity_id
_entity_poly.type
_entity_poly.pdbx_seq_one_letter_code
_entity_poly.pdbx_strand_id
1 'polypeptide(L)'
;MKEIIRKIIPLLVCLSLCYVSDAQFRDGAVYEELYDSETVVSMKKHVGYMSAAHLEGRKAGSEGELLTAQYVKDAFKEYGVEILTPVTGEEFGIRTNAGDTLTSRNVIGYIEGYDRKLKDRFIVVGARMDNLGSMTM
;
A
#
# COMPACT_ATOMS: atom_id res chain seq x y z
N MET A 1 -0.83 29.91 56.56
CA MET A 1 -1.68 29.95 55.36
C MET A 1 -0.85 30.08 54.06
N LYS A 2 0.07 31.02 53.92
CA LYS A 2 0.89 31.21 52.71
C LYS A 2 1.80 30.04 52.38
N GLU A 3 2.37 29.33 53.36
CA GLU A 3 3.22 28.16 53.17
C GLU A 3 2.45 26.93 52.63
N ILE A 4 1.21 26.73 53.04
CA ILE A 4 0.35 25.63 52.59
C ILE A 4 -0.07 25.84 51.12
N ILE A 5 -0.42 27.08 50.75
CA ILE A 5 -0.79 27.46 49.39
C ILE A 5 0.40 27.23 48.44
N ARG A 6 1.62 27.58 48.85
CA ARG A 6 2.85 27.42 48.06
C ARG A 6 3.21 25.96 47.76
N LYS A 7 2.76 25.01 48.60
CA LYS A 7 2.96 23.57 48.39
C LYS A 7 1.82 22.91 47.62
N ILE A 8 0.60 23.46 47.68
CA ILE A 8 -0.58 22.91 47.02
C ILE A 8 -0.63 23.30 45.52
N ILE A 9 -0.18 24.50 45.15
CA ILE A 9 -0.17 24.96 43.77
C ILE A 9 0.64 24.03 42.83
N PRO A 10 1.89 23.63 43.12
CA PRO A 10 2.64 22.73 42.26
C PRO A 10 2.02 21.34 42.17
N LEU A 11 1.37 20.85 43.24
CA LEU A 11 0.68 19.56 43.21
C LEU A 11 -0.56 19.58 42.31
N LEU A 12 -1.33 20.67 42.33
CA LEU A 12 -2.48 20.87 41.46
C LEU A 12 -2.06 21.00 39.98
N VAL A 13 -0.93 21.68 39.72
CA VAL A 13 -0.38 21.79 38.35
C VAL A 13 0.12 20.43 37.84
N CYS A 14 0.78 19.62 38.67
CA CYS A 14 1.15 18.27 38.31
C CYS A 14 -0.06 17.38 38.02
N LEU A 15 -1.12 17.46 38.84
CA LEU A 15 -2.35 16.72 38.60
C LEU A 15 -3.06 17.15 37.28
N SER A 16 -3.06 18.46 36.98
CA SER A 16 -3.64 18.94 35.72
C SER A 16 -2.84 18.51 34.50
N LEU A 17 -1.51 18.40 34.58
CA LEU A 17 -0.65 17.90 33.52
C LEU A 17 -0.85 16.40 33.27
N CYS A 18 -1.14 15.60 34.30
CA CYS A 18 -1.48 14.18 34.12
C CYS A 18 -2.80 13.99 33.40
N TYR A 19 -3.81 14.84 33.58
CA TYR A 19 -5.09 14.77 32.86
C TYR A 19 -4.96 15.11 31.36
N VAL A 20 -3.96 15.88 30.98
CA VAL A 20 -3.72 16.23 29.55
C VAL A 20 -3.05 15.07 28.80
N SER A 21 -2.36 14.18 29.49
CA SER A 21 -1.69 13.03 28.86
C SER A 21 -2.65 11.93 28.38
N ASP A 22 -3.84 11.81 28.99
CA ASP A 22 -4.84 10.82 28.58
C ASP A 22 -5.60 11.22 27.30
N ALA A 23 -5.51 12.48 26.87
CA ALA A 23 -6.21 12.96 25.68
C ALA A 23 -5.56 12.51 24.36
N GLN A 24 -4.32 12.02 24.38
CA GLN A 24 -3.60 11.58 23.18
C GLN A 24 -3.75 10.09 22.85
N PHE A 25 -4.40 9.30 23.71
CA PHE A 25 -4.58 7.85 23.48
C PHE A 25 -6.02 7.46 23.03
N ARG A 26 -6.79 8.43 22.51
CA ARG A 26 -8.14 8.17 21.96
C ARG A 26 -8.15 7.84 20.47
N ASP A 27 -7.00 7.54 19.88
CA ASP A 27 -6.92 7.22 18.44
C ASP A 27 -7.52 5.84 18.08
N GLY A 28 -7.81 4.98 19.04
CA GLY A 28 -8.43 3.68 18.76
C GLY A 28 -9.81 3.77 18.10
N ALA A 29 -10.62 4.75 18.49
CA ALA A 29 -11.97 4.93 17.92
C ALA A 29 -11.96 5.43 16.47
N VAL A 30 -10.96 6.22 16.10
CA VAL A 30 -10.79 6.73 14.72
C VAL A 30 -10.40 5.60 13.79
N TYR A 31 -9.59 4.65 14.25
CA TYR A 31 -9.21 3.48 13.44
C TYR A 31 -10.35 2.49 13.24
N GLU A 32 -11.26 2.32 14.22
CA GLU A 32 -12.44 1.46 14.05
C GLU A 32 -13.40 2.02 12.98
N GLU A 33 -13.62 3.33 12.97
CA GLU A 33 -14.49 3.98 11.98
C GLU A 33 -13.87 3.91 10.56
N LEU A 34 -12.55 4.00 10.45
CA LEU A 34 -11.83 3.84 9.17
C LEU A 34 -11.78 2.39 8.68
N TYR A 35 -11.92 1.41 9.58
CA TYR A 35 -11.75 -0.01 9.28
C TYR A 35 -12.77 -0.54 8.27
N ASP A 36 -13.96 0.03 8.25
CA ASP A 36 -15.07 -0.31 7.36
C ASP A 36 -15.28 0.73 6.25
N SER A 37 -14.35 1.69 6.11
CA SER A 37 -14.40 2.63 5.00
C SER A 37 -14.27 1.91 3.66
N GLU A 38 -14.91 2.42 2.62
CA GLU A 38 -14.88 1.85 1.27
C GLU A 38 -13.43 1.64 0.78
N THR A 39 -12.54 2.58 1.08
CA THR A 39 -11.12 2.48 0.73
C THR A 39 -10.45 1.28 1.40
N VAL A 40 -10.67 1.08 2.71
CA VAL A 40 -10.07 -0.04 3.44
C VAL A 40 -10.65 -1.37 2.98
N VAL A 41 -11.94 -1.44 2.71
CA VAL A 41 -12.60 -2.64 2.16
C VAL A 41 -12.00 -2.99 0.80
N SER A 42 -11.83 -2.01 -0.08
CA SER A 42 -11.18 -2.19 -1.39
C SER A 42 -9.73 -2.64 -1.25
N MET A 43 -8.95 -2.03 -0.36
CA MET A 43 -7.58 -2.47 -0.08
C MET A 43 -7.52 -3.91 0.43
N LYS A 44 -8.40 -4.31 1.34
CA LYS A 44 -8.49 -5.70 1.83
C LYS A 44 -8.79 -6.68 0.69
N LYS A 45 -9.69 -6.33 -0.24
CA LYS A 45 -9.98 -7.13 -1.45
C LYS A 45 -8.71 -7.34 -2.28
N HIS A 46 -7.97 -6.27 -2.57
CA HIS A 46 -6.74 -6.36 -3.37
C HIS A 46 -5.64 -7.16 -2.65
N VAL A 47 -5.42 -6.91 -1.36
CA VAL A 47 -4.44 -7.67 -0.56
C VAL A 47 -4.84 -9.15 -0.49
N GLY A 48 -6.11 -9.46 -0.28
CA GLY A 48 -6.64 -10.81 -0.25
C GLY A 48 -6.39 -11.56 -1.56
N TYR A 49 -6.66 -10.93 -2.71
CA TYR A 49 -6.35 -11.51 -4.01
C TYR A 49 -4.85 -11.75 -4.19
N MET A 50 -4.03 -10.71 -3.93
CA MET A 50 -2.58 -10.76 -4.11
C MET A 50 -1.88 -11.78 -3.20
N SER A 51 -2.49 -12.15 -2.07
CA SER A 51 -1.98 -13.17 -1.13
C SER A 51 -2.58 -14.56 -1.34
N ALA A 52 -3.45 -14.74 -2.33
CA ALA A 52 -4.15 -16.00 -2.53
C ALA A 52 -3.21 -17.14 -2.97
N ALA A 53 -3.48 -18.34 -2.48
CA ALA A 53 -2.63 -19.50 -2.70
C ALA A 53 -2.44 -19.87 -4.18
N HIS A 54 -3.46 -19.64 -5.03
CA HIS A 54 -3.40 -19.92 -6.46
C HIS A 54 -2.38 -19.09 -7.23
N LEU A 55 -1.90 -17.98 -6.64
CA LEU A 55 -0.83 -17.16 -7.24
C LEU A 55 0.58 -17.68 -6.90
N GLU A 56 0.69 -18.76 -6.10
CA GLU A 56 1.95 -19.46 -5.80
C GLU A 56 3.10 -18.53 -5.39
N GLY A 57 2.77 -17.45 -4.66
CA GLY A 57 3.73 -16.44 -4.21
C GLY A 57 4.30 -15.57 -5.34
N ARG A 58 3.70 -15.53 -6.50
CA ARG A 58 3.96 -14.59 -7.61
C ARG A 58 5.43 -14.50 -8.01
N LYS A 59 6.11 -15.64 -8.09
CA LYS A 59 7.52 -15.66 -8.52
C LYS A 59 7.64 -15.10 -9.94
N ALA A 60 8.63 -14.26 -10.18
CA ALA A 60 8.91 -13.70 -11.50
C ALA A 60 9.02 -14.81 -12.58
N GLY A 61 8.29 -14.66 -13.67
CA GLY A 61 8.19 -15.65 -14.76
C GLY A 61 7.26 -16.83 -14.49
N SER A 62 6.52 -16.84 -13.36
CA SER A 62 5.53 -17.88 -13.07
C SER A 62 4.13 -17.52 -13.57
N GLU A 63 3.26 -18.53 -13.61
CA GLU A 63 1.82 -18.37 -13.88
C GLU A 63 1.18 -17.39 -12.87
N GLY A 64 1.55 -17.48 -11.58
CA GLY A 64 1.07 -16.57 -10.55
C GLY A 64 1.41 -15.10 -10.78
N GLU A 65 2.58 -14.81 -11.35
CA GLU A 65 2.93 -13.45 -11.78
C GLU A 65 2.05 -13.01 -12.96
N LEU A 66 1.84 -13.85 -13.95
CA LEU A 66 1.00 -13.55 -15.10
C LEU A 66 -0.44 -13.22 -14.70
N LEU A 67 -1.04 -14.05 -13.83
CA LEU A 67 -2.37 -13.83 -13.27
C LEU A 67 -2.44 -12.54 -12.47
N THR A 68 -1.39 -12.23 -11.73
CA THR A 68 -1.28 -10.98 -10.98
C THR A 68 -1.22 -9.77 -11.90
N ALA A 69 -0.43 -9.83 -12.97
CA ALA A 69 -0.35 -8.75 -13.95
C ALA A 69 -1.71 -8.50 -14.63
N GLN A 70 -2.45 -9.56 -14.93
CA GLN A 70 -3.80 -9.43 -15.49
C GLN A 70 -4.75 -8.78 -14.49
N TYR A 71 -4.72 -9.22 -13.23
CA TYR A 71 -5.53 -8.63 -12.16
C TYR A 71 -5.26 -7.12 -11.97
N VAL A 72 -3.98 -6.72 -11.96
CA VAL A 72 -3.60 -5.30 -11.83
C VAL A 72 -4.13 -4.48 -13.02
N LYS A 73 -4.03 -5.02 -14.24
CA LYS A 73 -4.58 -4.35 -15.43
C LYS A 73 -6.09 -4.18 -15.35
N ASP A 74 -6.80 -5.19 -14.87
CA ASP A 74 -8.26 -5.14 -14.76
C ASP A 74 -8.68 -4.13 -13.67
N ALA A 75 -7.95 -4.09 -12.55
CA ALA A 75 -8.14 -3.08 -11.52
C ALA A 75 -7.85 -1.66 -12.06
N PHE A 76 -6.79 -1.47 -12.84
CA PHE A 76 -6.50 -0.17 -13.45
C PHE A 76 -7.64 0.29 -14.36
N LYS A 77 -8.20 -0.60 -15.19
CA LYS A 77 -9.37 -0.29 -16.02
C LYS A 77 -10.60 0.07 -15.18
N GLU A 78 -10.85 -0.69 -14.09
CA GLU A 78 -11.96 -0.43 -13.17
C GLU A 78 -11.87 0.97 -12.56
N TYR A 79 -10.65 1.42 -12.24
CA TYR A 79 -10.39 2.76 -11.69
C TYR A 79 -10.15 3.84 -12.75
N GLY A 80 -10.34 3.56 -14.03
CA GLY A 80 -10.18 4.54 -15.12
C GLY A 80 -8.73 4.94 -15.39
N VAL A 81 -7.76 4.11 -15.00
CA VAL A 81 -6.34 4.31 -15.32
C VAL A 81 -6.05 3.81 -16.72
N GLU A 82 -5.48 4.64 -17.57
CA GLU A 82 -5.07 4.25 -18.92
C GLU A 82 -3.88 3.29 -18.87
N ILE A 83 -3.95 2.17 -19.59
CA ILE A 83 -2.87 1.19 -19.64
C ILE A 83 -1.93 1.54 -20.80
N LEU A 84 -0.67 1.84 -20.49
CA LEU A 84 0.37 2.15 -21.48
C LEU A 84 1.13 0.92 -21.98
N THR A 85 1.06 -0.19 -21.25
CA THR A 85 1.73 -1.42 -21.64
C THR A 85 0.87 -2.26 -22.60
N PRO A 86 1.48 -3.07 -23.48
CA PRO A 86 0.77 -4.07 -24.29
C PRO A 86 -0.08 -5.02 -23.44
N VAL A 87 -0.95 -5.81 -24.09
CA VAL A 87 -1.82 -6.78 -23.41
C VAL A 87 -1.05 -7.71 -22.48
N THR A 88 0.15 -8.14 -22.89
CA THR A 88 1.05 -9.02 -22.12
C THR A 88 1.85 -8.28 -21.04
N GLY A 89 1.83 -6.95 -21.01
CA GLY A 89 2.74 -6.12 -20.18
C GLY A 89 4.01 -5.76 -20.95
N GLU A 90 4.88 -4.95 -20.35
CA GLU A 90 6.21 -4.73 -20.86
C GLU A 90 7.12 -5.87 -20.41
N GLU A 91 7.42 -6.79 -21.32
CA GLU A 91 8.18 -8.01 -21.02
C GLU A 91 9.68 -7.74 -21.01
N PHE A 92 10.38 -8.35 -20.07
CA PHE A 92 11.84 -8.34 -19.96
C PHE A 92 12.37 -9.69 -19.46
N GLY A 93 13.61 -9.99 -19.85
CA GLY A 93 14.26 -11.22 -19.43
C GLY A 93 15.01 -11.09 -18.12
N ILE A 94 14.83 -12.06 -17.22
CA ILE A 94 15.59 -12.21 -15.98
C ILE A 94 16.48 -13.42 -16.09
N ARG A 95 17.80 -13.21 -16.06
CA ARG A 95 18.75 -14.32 -16.08
C ARG A 95 18.86 -14.96 -14.69
N THR A 96 18.62 -16.25 -14.61
CA THR A 96 18.76 -17.01 -13.38
C THR A 96 20.21 -17.41 -13.10
N ASN A 97 20.51 -17.79 -11.87
CA ASN A 97 21.85 -18.33 -11.52
C ASN A 97 22.15 -19.67 -12.22
N ALA A 98 21.12 -20.40 -12.66
CA ALA A 98 21.26 -21.63 -13.44
C ALA A 98 21.57 -21.37 -14.93
N GLY A 99 21.54 -20.11 -15.38
CA GLY A 99 21.80 -19.73 -16.76
C GLY A 99 20.54 -19.59 -17.64
N ASP A 100 19.38 -19.99 -17.12
CA ASP A 100 18.10 -19.85 -17.81
C ASP A 100 17.63 -18.38 -17.82
N THR A 101 16.75 -18.05 -18.75
CA THR A 101 16.11 -16.74 -18.81
C THR A 101 14.62 -16.91 -18.53
N LEU A 102 14.13 -16.28 -17.47
CA LEU A 102 12.71 -16.16 -17.17
C LEU A 102 12.17 -14.86 -17.79
N THR A 103 10.96 -14.90 -18.30
CA THR A 103 10.27 -13.70 -18.79
C THR A 103 9.39 -13.14 -17.69
N SER A 104 9.65 -11.91 -17.28
CA SER A 104 8.83 -11.15 -16.33
C SER A 104 8.26 -9.92 -17.04
N ARG A 105 7.41 -9.15 -16.37
CA ARG A 105 6.70 -8.04 -16.98
C ARG A 105 6.40 -6.89 -16.02
N ASN A 106 6.37 -5.68 -16.55
CA ASN A 106 5.86 -4.50 -15.87
C ASN A 106 4.42 -4.20 -16.33
N VAL A 107 3.59 -3.71 -15.44
CA VAL A 107 2.29 -3.11 -15.78
C VAL A 107 2.42 -1.62 -15.53
N ILE A 108 2.17 -0.82 -16.55
CA ILE A 108 2.30 0.64 -16.48
C ILE A 108 0.94 1.25 -16.78
N GLY A 109 0.44 2.05 -15.84
CA GLY A 109 -0.77 2.83 -15.99
C GLY A 109 -0.45 4.33 -15.97
N TYR A 110 -1.32 5.11 -16.57
CA TYR A 110 -1.19 6.56 -16.69
C TYR A 110 -2.51 7.24 -16.31
N ILE A 111 -2.41 8.32 -15.54
CA ILE A 111 -3.52 9.22 -15.25
C ILE A 111 -3.11 10.61 -15.71
N GLU A 112 -3.88 11.17 -16.63
CA GLU A 112 -3.61 12.51 -17.14
C GLU A 112 -3.83 13.57 -16.07
N GLY A 113 -2.84 14.48 -15.95
CA GLY A 113 -2.95 15.64 -15.07
C GLY A 113 -3.85 16.72 -15.68
N TYR A 114 -4.62 17.40 -14.85
CA TYR A 114 -5.55 18.47 -15.30
C TYR A 114 -4.90 19.86 -15.38
N ASP A 115 -3.74 20.09 -14.76
CA ASP A 115 -3.07 21.40 -14.76
C ASP A 115 -2.22 21.58 -16.02
N ARG A 116 -2.62 22.52 -16.87
CA ARG A 116 -1.92 22.83 -18.13
C ARG A 116 -0.47 23.33 -17.96
N LYS A 117 -0.13 23.87 -16.78
CA LYS A 117 1.24 24.36 -16.50
C LYS A 117 2.16 23.21 -16.10
N LEU A 118 1.60 22.12 -15.61
CA LEU A 118 2.34 20.95 -15.11
C LEU A 118 2.25 19.74 -16.05
N LYS A 119 1.66 19.88 -17.24
CA LYS A 119 1.45 18.77 -18.20
C LYS A 119 2.71 18.03 -18.61
N ASP A 120 3.87 18.67 -18.54
CA ASP A 120 5.17 18.09 -18.87
C ASP A 120 5.92 17.58 -17.62
N ARG A 121 5.23 17.49 -16.47
CA ARG A 121 5.77 16.97 -15.22
C ARG A 121 5.04 15.70 -14.82
N PHE A 122 5.79 14.71 -14.36
CA PHE A 122 5.28 13.41 -13.96
C PHE A 122 5.59 13.13 -12.50
N ILE A 123 4.64 12.47 -11.84
CA ILE A 123 4.85 11.79 -10.56
C ILE A 123 4.82 10.30 -10.86
N VAL A 124 5.90 9.61 -10.56
CA VAL A 124 5.98 8.15 -10.74
C VAL A 124 5.77 7.46 -9.41
N VAL A 125 4.79 6.56 -9.36
CA VAL A 125 4.54 5.69 -8.21
C VAL A 125 4.84 4.26 -8.62
N GLY A 126 5.79 3.63 -7.96
CA GLY A 126 6.21 2.26 -8.26
C GLY A 126 5.95 1.32 -7.09
N ALA A 127 5.50 0.10 -7.41
CA ALA A 127 5.34 -0.97 -6.44
C ALA A 127 5.77 -2.32 -7.04
N ARG A 128 6.28 -3.22 -6.22
CA ARG A 128 6.62 -4.57 -6.66
C ARG A 128 5.35 -5.40 -6.80
N MET A 129 5.20 -6.07 -7.93
CA MET A 129 4.12 -7.01 -8.20
C MET A 129 4.56 -8.46 -7.94
N ASP A 130 5.81 -8.77 -8.25
CA ASP A 130 6.43 -10.09 -8.05
C ASP A 130 6.86 -10.34 -6.59
N ASN A 131 7.11 -11.61 -6.27
CA ASN A 131 7.66 -12.04 -4.97
C ASN A 131 8.53 -13.30 -5.18
N LEU A 132 8.97 -13.90 -4.07
CA LEU A 132 9.92 -15.03 -4.08
C LEU A 132 9.32 -16.36 -4.56
N GLY A 133 7.99 -16.47 -4.62
CA GLY A 133 7.28 -17.73 -4.85
C GLY A 133 6.94 -18.48 -3.57
N SER A 134 6.15 -19.54 -3.68
CA SER A 134 5.88 -20.44 -2.57
C SER A 134 7.07 -21.40 -2.39
N MET A 135 7.57 -21.53 -1.16
CA MET A 135 8.46 -22.64 -0.81
C MET A 135 7.59 -23.88 -0.55
N THR A 136 7.70 -24.89 -1.39
CA THR A 136 7.26 -26.24 -1.04
C THR A 136 8.24 -26.77 0.00
N MET A 137 7.78 -26.92 1.26
CA MET A 137 8.51 -27.69 2.27
C MET A 137 8.33 -29.17 2.01
#